data_76f86cf87b3ba1a717e657b4629544a5
#
_entry.id   76f86cf87b3ba1a717e657b4629544a5
#
_cell.length_a   1.000
_cell.length_b   1.000
_cell.length_c   1.000
_cell.angle_alpha   90.00
_cell.angle_beta   90.00
_cell.angle_gamma   90.00
#
_symmetry.space_group_name_H-M   'P 1'
#
loop_
_entity.id
_entity.type
_entity.pdbx_description
1 polymer ?
#
loop_
_entity_poly.entity_id
_entity_poly.type
_entity_poly.pdbx_seq_one_letter_code
_entity_poly.pdbx_strand_id
1 'polypeptide(L)'
;MNEVQVDKSYGRILGVAYTYVFRQLAKHMKEKNLPITPDQFRVLTHLWQHNGCSQQELAAGSLRDRANVTRIIDILEREGIVERTDHESDRRIFKIQLTKKGKAIEKDAMACGQAAIDDALKGISKSDLEVCMKVLNKTIENLS
;
A
#
# COMPACT_ATOMS: atom_id res chain seq x y z
N MET A 1 -24.39 -6.26 24.09
CA MET A 1 -24.09 -5.12 23.21
C MET A 1 -25.18 -5.03 22.16
N ASN A 2 -25.74 -3.84 21.98
CA ASN A 2 -26.81 -3.64 21.00
C ASN A 2 -26.24 -3.72 19.59
N GLU A 3 -26.93 -4.34 18.62
CA GLU A 3 -26.49 -4.46 17.22
C GLU A 3 -26.03 -3.11 16.61
N VAL A 4 -26.75 -2.05 16.89
CA VAL A 4 -26.43 -0.70 16.41
C VAL A 4 -25.07 -0.20 16.91
N GLN A 5 -24.62 -0.66 18.08
CA GLN A 5 -23.31 -0.30 18.62
C GLN A 5 -22.17 -1.10 17.96
N VAL A 6 -22.43 -2.37 17.60
CA VAL A 6 -21.46 -3.19 16.89
C VAL A 6 -21.15 -2.56 15.52
N ASP A 7 -22.18 -2.20 14.78
CA ASP A 7 -22.02 -1.59 13.45
C ASP A 7 -21.22 -0.29 13.49
N LYS A 8 -21.52 0.59 14.42
CA LYS A 8 -20.79 1.84 14.60
C LYS A 8 -19.32 1.63 14.99
N SER A 9 -19.05 0.61 15.80
CA SER A 9 -17.71 0.27 16.25
C SER A 9 -16.87 -0.37 15.15
N TYR A 10 -17.47 -1.13 14.24
CA TYR A 10 -16.78 -1.84 13.18
C TYR A 10 -15.97 -0.90 12.28
N GLY A 11 -16.64 0.07 11.66
CA GLY A 11 -15.99 1.03 10.79
C GLY A 11 -14.92 1.87 11.51
N ARG A 12 -15.22 2.28 12.74
CA ARG A 12 -14.26 3.02 13.56
C ARG A 12 -13.01 2.19 13.87
N ILE A 13 -13.18 0.95 14.28
CA ILE A 13 -12.06 0.06 14.63
C ILE A 13 -11.20 -0.21 13.41
N LEU A 14 -11.81 -0.46 12.23
CA LEU A 14 -11.07 -0.60 10.98
C LEU A 14 -10.17 0.60 10.70
N GLY A 15 -10.73 1.81 10.77
CA GLY A 15 -9.99 3.04 10.51
C GLY A 15 -8.87 3.29 11.52
N VAL A 16 -9.14 3.05 12.79
CA VAL A 16 -8.13 3.21 13.86
C VAL A 16 -7.00 2.20 13.69
N ALA A 17 -7.33 0.91 13.48
CA ALA A 17 -6.34 -0.15 13.28
C ALA A 17 -5.45 0.17 12.07
N TYR A 18 -6.05 0.55 10.95
CA TYR A 18 -5.34 0.97 9.75
C TYR A 18 -4.35 2.11 10.04
N THR A 19 -4.81 3.14 10.75
CA THR A 19 -3.99 4.30 11.10
C THR A 19 -2.77 3.89 11.94
N TYR A 20 -2.97 3.03 12.93
CA TYR A 20 -1.87 2.58 13.79
C TYR A 20 -0.86 1.71 13.03
N VAL A 21 -1.33 0.81 12.16
CA VAL A 21 -0.43 0.00 11.32
C VAL A 21 0.42 0.89 10.42
N PHE A 22 -0.19 1.91 9.79
CA PHE A 22 0.53 2.86 8.94
C PHE A 22 1.56 3.69 9.71
N ARG A 23 1.22 4.13 10.92
CA ARG A 23 2.18 4.84 11.79
C ARG A 23 3.37 3.97 12.15
N GLN A 24 3.12 2.70 12.43
CA GLN A 24 4.19 1.74 12.75
C GLN A 24 5.09 1.49 11.54
N LEU A 25 4.52 1.38 10.36
CA LEU A 25 5.28 1.29 9.12
C LEU A 25 6.16 2.53 8.91
N ALA A 26 5.60 3.72 9.10
CA ALA A 26 6.35 4.97 9.00
C ALA A 26 7.54 5.02 9.97
N LYS A 27 7.33 4.54 11.20
CA LYS A 27 8.39 4.45 12.20
C LYS A 27 9.54 3.55 11.75
N HIS A 28 9.25 2.35 11.27
CA HIS A 28 10.26 1.43 10.75
C HIS A 28 11.01 2.00 9.55
N MET A 29 10.29 2.66 8.63
CA MET A 29 10.90 3.30 7.47
C MET A 29 11.86 4.42 7.87
N LYS A 30 11.47 5.23 8.84
CA LYS A 30 12.31 6.30 9.37
C LYS A 30 13.59 5.75 10.03
N GLU A 31 13.46 4.71 10.83
CA GLU A 31 14.58 4.04 11.48
C GLU A 31 15.58 3.44 10.47
N LYS A 32 15.09 3.00 9.32
CA LYS A 32 15.90 2.49 8.22
C LYS A 32 16.39 3.58 7.25
N ASN A 33 16.02 4.83 7.48
CA ASN A 33 16.34 5.95 6.58
C ASN A 33 15.86 5.72 5.13
N LEU A 34 14.71 5.11 4.95
CA LEU A 34 14.16 4.89 3.61
C LEU A 34 13.63 6.21 3.04
N PRO A 35 13.89 6.49 1.75
CA PRO A 35 13.46 7.74 1.10
C PRO A 35 12.02 7.70 0.61
N ILE A 36 11.14 6.94 1.27
CA ILE A 36 9.75 6.78 0.88
C ILE A 36 8.81 6.88 2.08
N THR A 37 7.57 7.25 1.82
CA THR A 37 6.48 7.31 2.81
C THR A 37 5.61 6.05 2.73
N PRO A 38 4.77 5.75 3.74
CA PRO A 38 3.80 4.65 3.65
C PRO A 38 2.85 4.73 2.45
N ASP A 39 2.41 5.92 2.05
CA ASP A 39 1.57 6.09 0.86
C ASP A 39 2.32 5.75 -0.42
N GLN A 40 3.57 6.15 -0.53
CA GLN A 40 4.45 5.78 -1.63
C GLN A 40 4.73 4.28 -1.63
N PHE A 41 4.93 3.68 -0.45
CA PHE A 41 5.12 2.25 -0.30
C PHE A 41 3.95 1.46 -0.89
N ARG A 42 2.70 1.89 -0.67
CA ARG A 42 1.52 1.22 -1.24
C ARG A 42 1.55 1.19 -2.77
N VAL A 43 1.92 2.30 -3.39
CA VAL A 43 2.06 2.40 -4.85
C VAL A 43 3.22 1.54 -5.33
N LEU A 44 4.35 1.62 -4.67
CA LEU A 44 5.55 0.85 -5.01
C LEU A 44 5.36 -0.66 -4.85
N THR A 45 4.59 -1.10 -3.87
CA THR A 45 4.27 -2.52 -3.69
C THR A 45 3.64 -3.11 -4.95
N HIS A 46 2.74 -2.37 -5.59
CA HIS A 46 2.14 -2.79 -6.84
C HIS A 46 3.18 -2.81 -7.97
N LEU A 47 4.03 -1.79 -8.05
CA LEU A 47 5.08 -1.71 -9.08
C LEU A 47 6.14 -2.81 -8.93
N TRP A 48 6.52 -3.18 -7.72
CA TRP A 48 7.47 -4.27 -7.51
C TRP A 48 6.93 -5.60 -8.02
N GLN A 49 5.62 -5.79 -7.99
CA GLN A 49 4.96 -6.99 -8.51
C GLN A 49 4.64 -6.88 -10.02
N HIS A 50 4.34 -5.67 -10.51
CA HIS A 50 3.86 -5.40 -11.85
C HIS A 50 4.61 -4.21 -12.47
N ASN A 51 5.94 -4.31 -12.55
CA ASN A 51 6.76 -3.25 -13.14
C ASN A 51 6.37 -2.98 -14.59
N GLY A 52 6.28 -1.71 -14.94
CA GLY A 52 5.91 -1.31 -16.30
C GLY A 52 4.41 -1.27 -16.57
N CYS A 53 3.57 -1.26 -15.52
CA CYS A 53 2.14 -1.07 -15.68
C CYS A 53 1.80 0.38 -16.02
N SER A 54 0.61 0.62 -16.59
CA SER A 54 0.13 1.97 -16.84
C SER A 54 -0.22 2.67 -15.53
N GLN A 55 -0.24 4.01 -15.55
CA GLN A 55 -0.66 4.80 -14.39
C GLN A 55 -2.10 4.47 -13.98
N GLN A 56 -2.97 4.18 -14.94
CA GLN A 56 -4.36 3.78 -14.69
C GLN A 56 -4.44 2.43 -13.97
N GLU A 57 -3.67 1.44 -14.42
CA GLU A 57 -3.56 0.13 -13.76
C GLU A 57 -3.01 0.26 -12.34
N LEU A 58 -2.04 1.15 -12.17
CA LEU A 58 -1.43 1.42 -10.87
C LEU A 58 -2.43 2.04 -9.89
N ALA A 59 -3.27 2.96 -10.35
CA ALA A 59 -4.33 3.55 -9.54
C ALA A 59 -5.35 2.49 -9.10
N ALA A 60 -5.78 1.63 -10.02
CA ALA A 60 -6.70 0.53 -9.73
C ALA A 60 -6.09 -0.47 -8.74
N GLY A 61 -4.83 -0.85 -8.94
CA GLY A 61 -4.14 -1.83 -8.10
C GLY A 61 -3.82 -1.34 -6.69
N SER A 62 -3.57 -0.04 -6.53
CA SER A 62 -3.27 0.55 -5.22
C SER A 62 -4.52 0.98 -4.43
N LEU A 63 -5.71 0.87 -5.04
CA LEU A 63 -6.99 1.32 -4.48
C LEU A 63 -6.99 2.80 -4.08
N ARG A 64 -6.26 3.63 -4.85
CA ARG A 64 -6.20 5.08 -4.70
C ARG A 64 -6.87 5.75 -5.88
N ASP A 65 -7.40 6.96 -5.67
CA ASP A 65 -7.91 7.74 -6.79
C ASP A 65 -6.76 8.21 -7.72
N ARG A 66 -7.11 8.51 -8.98
CA ARG A 66 -6.14 8.90 -10.01
C ARG A 66 -5.31 10.13 -9.63
N ALA A 67 -5.95 11.12 -9.01
CA ALA A 67 -5.26 12.37 -8.63
C ALA A 67 -4.18 12.10 -7.58
N ASN A 68 -4.48 11.29 -6.57
CA ASN A 68 -3.51 10.89 -5.56
C ASN A 68 -2.37 10.07 -6.14
N VAL A 69 -2.67 9.13 -7.03
CA VAL A 69 -1.63 8.31 -7.69
C VAL A 69 -0.74 9.18 -8.55
N THR A 70 -1.31 10.09 -9.35
CA THR A 70 -0.55 11.04 -10.19
C THR A 70 0.42 11.84 -9.34
N ARG A 71 -0.05 12.39 -8.22
CA ARG A 71 0.80 13.17 -7.30
C ARG A 71 1.92 12.32 -6.70
N ILE A 72 1.62 11.10 -6.28
CA ILE A 72 2.62 10.17 -5.73
C ILE A 72 3.67 9.83 -6.80
N ILE A 73 3.24 9.51 -8.01
CA ILE A 73 4.13 9.20 -9.14
C ILE A 73 5.02 10.41 -9.48
N ASP A 74 4.47 11.63 -9.49
CA ASP A 74 5.25 12.84 -9.73
C ASP A 74 6.38 13.01 -8.72
N ILE A 75 6.10 12.75 -7.45
CA ILE A 75 7.10 12.81 -6.38
C ILE A 75 8.14 11.71 -6.55
N LEU A 76 7.72 10.47 -6.79
CA LEU A 76 8.62 9.32 -6.99
C LEU A 76 9.52 9.52 -8.22
N GLU A 77 9.00 10.11 -9.28
CA GLU A 77 9.78 10.43 -10.48
C GLU A 77 10.83 11.50 -10.17
N ARG A 78 10.44 12.55 -9.46
CA ARG A 78 11.36 13.62 -9.02
C ARG A 78 12.47 13.06 -8.14
N GLU A 79 12.16 12.10 -7.28
CA GLU A 79 13.15 11.46 -6.40
C GLU A 79 13.98 10.38 -7.12
N GLY A 80 13.72 10.15 -8.39
CA GLY A 80 14.45 9.15 -9.19
C GLY A 80 14.16 7.70 -8.85
N ILE A 81 12.99 7.43 -8.26
CA ILE A 81 12.56 6.08 -7.87
C ILE A 81 11.81 5.39 -8.99
N VAL A 82 11.03 6.16 -9.74
CA VAL A 82 10.32 5.68 -10.93
C VAL A 82 10.58 6.61 -12.11
N GLU A 83 10.28 6.12 -13.31
CA GLU A 83 10.28 6.91 -14.53
C GLU A 83 9.04 6.61 -15.34
N ARG A 84 8.53 7.64 -16.05
CA ARG A 84 7.46 7.46 -17.02
C ARG A 84 8.08 7.15 -18.38
N THR A 85 7.58 6.09 -19.02
CA THR A 85 7.98 5.73 -20.37
C THR A 85 6.75 5.66 -21.25
N ASP A 86 6.93 5.81 -22.58
CA ASP A 86 5.83 5.73 -23.51
C ASP A 86 5.29 4.29 -23.59
N HIS A 87 3.98 4.17 -23.68
CA HIS A 87 3.33 2.89 -23.94
C HIS A 87 3.59 2.50 -25.40
N GLU A 88 3.97 1.22 -25.64
CA GLU A 88 4.33 0.73 -26.97
C GLU A 88 3.22 0.91 -28.01
N SER A 89 1.95 0.81 -27.60
CA SER A 89 0.78 0.84 -28.48
C SER A 89 -0.03 2.14 -28.42
N ASP A 90 0.17 3.01 -27.43
CA ASP A 90 -0.58 4.26 -27.29
C ASP A 90 0.27 5.34 -26.61
N ARG A 91 0.61 6.41 -27.37
CA ARG A 91 1.40 7.56 -26.89
C ARG A 91 0.72 8.39 -25.81
N ARG A 92 -0.61 8.23 -25.63
CA ARG A 92 -1.36 8.96 -24.61
C ARG A 92 -1.30 8.27 -23.24
N ILE A 93 -0.74 7.07 -23.19
CA ILE A 93 -0.63 6.25 -21.98
C ILE A 93 0.84 6.13 -21.60
N PHE A 94 1.16 6.47 -20.34
CA PHE A 94 2.49 6.28 -19.80
C PHE A 94 2.57 4.95 -19.04
N LYS A 95 3.64 4.23 -19.24
CA LYS A 95 4.06 3.14 -18.37
C LYS A 95 4.91 3.70 -17.26
N ILE A 96 4.73 3.15 -16.07
CA ILE A 96 5.53 3.49 -14.90
C ILE A 96 6.55 2.38 -14.67
N GLN A 97 7.83 2.73 -14.76
CA GLN A 97 8.94 1.82 -14.60
C GLN A 97 9.72 2.14 -13.34
N LEU A 98 10.15 1.11 -12.63
CA LEU A 98 11.09 1.28 -11.53
C LEU A 98 12.48 1.61 -12.10
N THR A 99 13.15 2.59 -11.50
CA THR A 99 14.57 2.85 -11.77
C THR A 99 15.41 1.84 -11.01
N LYS A 100 16.72 1.84 -11.24
CA LYS A 100 17.67 1.05 -10.44
C LYS A 100 17.53 1.36 -8.95
N LYS A 101 17.38 2.64 -8.60
CA LYS A 101 17.13 3.10 -7.22
C LYS A 101 15.82 2.55 -6.67
N GLY A 102 14.75 2.57 -7.47
CA GLY A 102 13.44 2.03 -7.08
C GLY A 102 13.47 0.53 -6.81
N LYS A 103 14.22 -0.21 -7.60
CA LYS A 103 14.42 -1.66 -7.39
C LYS A 103 15.25 -1.94 -6.14
N ALA A 104 16.27 -1.12 -5.89
CA ALA A 104 17.20 -1.32 -4.77
C ALA A 104 16.56 -1.16 -3.40
N ILE A 105 15.52 -0.35 -3.27
CA ILE A 105 14.86 -0.12 -1.98
C ILE A 105 13.80 -1.17 -1.62
N GLU A 106 13.42 -2.04 -2.54
CA GLU A 106 12.36 -3.05 -2.34
C GLU A 106 12.59 -3.91 -1.10
N LYS A 107 13.77 -4.49 -0.99
CA LYS A 107 14.10 -5.42 0.09
C LYS A 107 13.92 -4.78 1.47
N ASP A 108 14.49 -3.61 1.67
CA ASP A 108 14.41 -2.91 2.96
C ASP A 108 12.99 -2.40 3.23
N ALA A 109 12.30 -1.93 2.20
CA ALA A 109 10.91 -1.48 2.33
C ALA A 109 9.97 -2.63 2.70
N MET A 110 10.12 -3.78 2.05
CA MET A 110 9.33 -4.98 2.38
C MET A 110 9.63 -5.49 3.78
N ALA A 111 10.88 -5.41 4.23
CA ALA A 111 11.26 -5.75 5.61
C ALA A 111 10.58 -4.82 6.63
N CYS A 112 10.47 -3.52 6.33
CA CYS A 112 9.73 -2.57 7.17
C CYS A 112 8.24 -2.92 7.23
N GLY A 113 7.65 -3.28 6.10
CA GLY A 113 6.26 -3.73 6.03
C GLY A 113 6.02 -4.97 6.89
N GLN A 114 6.91 -5.96 6.79
CA GLN A 114 6.81 -7.17 7.59
C GLN A 114 6.99 -6.88 9.08
N ALA A 115 7.93 -6.03 9.46
CA ALA A 115 8.13 -5.63 10.85
C ALA A 115 6.89 -4.95 11.45
N ALA A 116 6.24 -4.07 10.69
CA ALA A 116 5.01 -3.43 11.13
C ALA A 116 3.87 -4.43 11.35
N ILE A 117 3.74 -5.42 10.46
CA ILE A 117 2.76 -6.50 10.61
C ILE A 117 3.08 -7.38 11.82
N ASP A 118 4.34 -7.75 12.01
CA ASP A 118 4.77 -8.56 13.16
C ASP A 118 4.43 -7.85 14.49
N ASP A 119 4.69 -6.54 14.55
CA ASP A 119 4.33 -5.73 15.72
C ASP A 119 2.81 -5.71 15.94
N ALA A 120 2.04 -5.54 14.86
CA ALA A 120 0.59 -5.48 14.91
C ALA A 120 -0.05 -6.79 15.35
N LEU A 121 0.52 -7.92 14.99
CA LEU A 121 -0.03 -9.25 15.25
C LEU A 121 0.49 -9.89 16.53
N LYS A 122 1.32 -9.19 17.27
CA LYS A 122 1.90 -9.72 18.53
C LYS A 122 0.79 -10.14 19.51
N GLY A 123 0.85 -11.39 19.97
CA GLY A 123 -0.13 -11.94 20.89
C GLY A 123 -1.45 -12.38 20.26
N ILE A 124 -1.58 -12.30 18.94
CA ILE A 124 -2.78 -12.73 18.21
C ILE A 124 -2.54 -14.16 17.70
N SER A 125 -3.47 -15.06 17.99
CA SER A 125 -3.36 -16.44 17.51
C SER A 125 -3.56 -16.53 15.99
N LYS A 126 -2.96 -17.54 15.38
CA LYS A 126 -3.12 -17.81 13.96
C LYS A 126 -4.60 -18.03 13.59
N SER A 127 -5.33 -18.75 14.43
CA SER A 127 -6.76 -19.01 14.18
C SER A 127 -7.60 -17.73 14.23
N ASP A 128 -7.33 -16.82 15.16
CA ASP A 128 -8.03 -15.54 15.24
C ASP A 128 -7.71 -14.67 14.03
N LEU A 129 -6.46 -14.66 13.60
CA LEU A 129 -6.05 -13.91 12.40
C LEU A 129 -6.76 -14.44 11.15
N GLU A 130 -6.84 -15.75 10.99
CA GLU A 130 -7.53 -16.39 9.85
C GLU A 130 -9.02 -15.98 9.80
N VAL A 131 -9.71 -15.98 10.95
CA VAL A 131 -11.10 -15.52 11.06
C VAL A 131 -11.21 -14.04 10.71
N CYS A 132 -10.32 -13.20 11.24
CA CYS A 132 -10.28 -11.77 10.94
C CYS A 132 -10.12 -11.52 9.43
N MET A 133 -9.17 -12.18 8.80
CA MET A 133 -8.93 -12.05 7.36
C MET A 133 -10.14 -12.49 6.53
N LYS A 134 -10.79 -13.57 6.94
CA LYS A 134 -12.02 -14.06 6.30
C LYS A 134 -13.14 -13.02 6.37
N VAL A 135 -13.35 -12.41 7.53
CA VAL A 135 -14.37 -11.38 7.74
C VAL A 135 -14.07 -10.14 6.90
N LEU A 136 -12.83 -9.66 6.91
CA LEU A 136 -12.43 -8.48 6.15
C LEU A 136 -12.55 -8.71 4.64
N ASN A 137 -12.15 -9.88 4.15
CA ASN A 137 -12.31 -10.23 2.74
C ASN A 137 -13.79 -10.30 2.33
N LYS A 138 -14.65 -10.82 3.20
CA LYS A 138 -16.09 -10.82 2.94
C LYS A 138 -16.67 -9.40 2.93
N THR A 139 -16.18 -8.53 3.79
CA THR A 139 -16.56 -7.11 3.77
C THR A 139 -16.22 -6.47 2.43
N ILE A 140 -15.01 -6.70 1.92
CA ILE A 140 -14.57 -6.19 0.62
C ILE A 140 -15.46 -6.75 -0.51
N GLU A 141 -15.71 -8.05 -0.50
CA GLU A 141 -16.56 -8.72 -1.49
C GLU A 141 -17.97 -8.14 -1.51
N ASN A 142 -18.56 -7.89 -0.34
CA ASN A 142 -19.90 -7.31 -0.23
C ASN A 142 -20.01 -5.90 -0.80
N LEU A 143 -18.90 -5.15 -0.78
CA LEU A 143 -18.87 -3.72 -1.13
C LEU A 143 -18.24 -3.43 -2.51
N SER A 144 -17.70 -4.44 -3.17
CA SER A 144 -17.08 -4.29 -4.50
C SER A 144 -18.00 -4.57 -5.68
#